data_f7928970caa1b271e94646c476c546e9
#
_entry.id   f7928970caa1b271e94646c476c546e9
#
_cell.length_a   1.000
_cell.length_b   1.000
_cell.length_c   1.000
_cell.angle_alpha   90.00
_cell.angle_beta   90.00
_cell.angle_gamma   90.00
#
_symmetry.space_group_name_H-M   'P 1'
#
loop_
_entity.id
_entity.type
_entity.pdbx_description
1 polymer ?
#
loop_
_entity_poly.entity_id
_entity_poly.type
_entity_poly.pdbx_seq_one_letter_code
_entity_poly.pdbx_strand_id
1 'polypeptide(L)'
;MQLTFGSRSGRWLLLGCGLSAALAMQAPDPAPKLQAAADAAQGGKRAELLIHLAHLEVDRATQAYVQQQVAQGAGQLGAAEQHAAAAYLTLQQQAAHGKKNGVRKVEIEVRKISLGLQDLARDVQLEDQSPVAHAAKTFTDLRDHLLSLLFGDAENKGAK
;
A
#
# COMPACT_ATOMS: atom_id res chain seq x y z
N MET A 1 31.45 70.68 28.41
CA MET A 1 30.64 70.02 27.39
C MET A 1 30.26 68.67 27.95
N GLN A 2 29.02 68.52 28.44
CA GLN A 2 28.52 67.27 28.93
C GLN A 2 27.46 66.76 27.96
N LEU A 3 27.64 65.56 27.48
CA LEU A 3 26.66 64.86 26.64
C LEU A 3 25.91 63.82 27.48
N THR A 4 24.66 64.07 27.69
CA THR A 4 23.71 63.22 28.43
C THR A 4 23.29 62.03 27.58
N PHE A 5 23.52 60.85 28.13
CA PHE A 5 23.04 59.56 27.57
C PHE A 5 21.58 59.34 27.94
N GLY A 6 20.72 59.35 26.92
CA GLY A 6 19.31 59.01 27.07
C GLY A 6 19.08 57.51 26.96
N SER A 7 18.73 56.87 28.07
CA SER A 7 18.25 55.51 28.17
C SER A 7 16.84 55.39 27.56
N ARG A 8 16.67 54.64 26.50
CA ARG A 8 15.36 54.20 25.98
C ARG A 8 15.18 52.70 26.23
N SER A 9 14.38 52.43 27.27
CA SER A 9 13.87 51.10 27.61
C SER A 9 12.94 50.58 26.51
N GLY A 10 13.43 49.69 25.63
CA GLY A 10 12.62 48.93 24.69
C GLY A 10 11.93 47.75 25.37
N ARG A 11 10.63 47.83 25.60
CA ARG A 11 9.78 46.72 26.09
C ARG A 11 9.66 45.69 24.96
N TRP A 12 10.31 44.56 25.10
CA TRP A 12 10.09 43.40 24.25
C TRP A 12 8.79 42.73 24.64
N LEU A 13 7.74 42.92 23.81
CA LEU A 13 6.51 42.14 23.85
C LEU A 13 6.83 40.72 23.33
N LEU A 14 6.94 39.76 24.24
CA LEU A 14 6.94 38.35 23.96
C LEU A 14 5.54 37.94 23.45
N LEU A 15 5.37 37.91 22.14
CA LEU A 15 4.25 37.24 21.48
C LEU A 15 4.44 35.75 21.64
N GLY A 16 3.77 35.16 22.63
CA GLY A 16 3.66 33.72 22.80
C GLY A 16 2.87 33.15 21.65
N CYS A 17 3.55 32.55 20.67
CA CYS A 17 2.94 31.63 19.71
C CYS A 17 2.51 30.37 20.46
N GLY A 18 1.23 30.34 20.85
CA GLY A 18 0.60 29.11 21.31
C GLY A 18 0.58 28.09 20.18
N LEU A 19 1.48 27.13 20.21
CA LEU A 19 1.43 25.92 19.40
C LEU A 19 0.24 25.09 19.92
N SER A 20 -0.95 25.31 19.33
CA SER A 20 -2.08 24.41 19.49
C SER A 20 -1.72 23.11 18.77
N ALA A 21 -1.14 22.16 19.50
CA ALA A 21 -1.02 20.78 19.06
C ALA A 21 -2.43 20.21 18.95
N ALA A 22 -3.03 20.31 17.76
CA ALA A 22 -4.20 19.53 17.42
C ALA A 22 -3.78 18.05 17.42
N LEU A 23 -4.02 17.36 18.53
CA LEU A 23 -4.02 15.91 18.59
C LEU A 23 -5.17 15.45 17.67
N ALA A 24 -4.87 15.28 16.39
CA ALA A 24 -5.74 14.54 15.50
C ALA A 24 -5.82 13.13 16.09
N MET A 25 -6.98 12.73 16.59
CA MET A 25 -7.30 11.35 16.93
C MET A 25 -7.19 10.53 15.64
N GLN A 26 -6.00 10.03 15.35
CA GLN A 26 -5.80 9.08 14.27
C GLN A 26 -6.54 7.81 14.66
N ALA A 27 -7.45 7.37 13.80
CA ALA A 27 -8.07 6.06 13.93
C ALA A 27 -6.95 5.00 14.05
N PRO A 28 -7.12 3.99 14.92
CA PRO A 28 -6.10 2.98 15.11
C PRO A 28 -5.78 2.29 13.77
N ASP A 29 -4.50 2.16 13.47
CA ASP A 29 -4.03 1.51 12.25
C ASP A 29 -4.58 0.07 12.16
N PRO A 30 -5.30 -0.29 11.09
CA PRO A 30 -5.86 -1.63 10.93
C PRO A 30 -4.80 -2.69 10.57
N ALA A 31 -3.62 -2.31 10.07
CA ALA A 31 -2.61 -3.24 9.57
C ALA A 31 -2.15 -4.29 10.61
N PRO A 32 -1.84 -3.95 11.88
CA PRO A 32 -1.41 -4.94 12.86
C PRO A 32 -2.46 -6.04 13.13
N LYS A 33 -3.75 -5.65 13.14
CA LYS A 33 -4.86 -6.60 13.31
C LYS A 33 -5.03 -7.51 12.11
N LEU A 34 -4.91 -6.96 10.90
CA LEU A 34 -4.97 -7.72 9.66
C LEU A 34 -3.79 -8.69 9.55
N GLN A 35 -2.58 -8.24 9.92
CA GLN A 35 -1.39 -9.09 9.93
C GLN A 35 -1.57 -10.27 10.90
N ALA A 36 -1.95 -10.02 12.15
CA ALA A 36 -2.19 -11.07 13.13
C ALA A 36 -3.28 -12.06 12.66
N ALA A 37 -4.33 -11.56 12.00
CA ALA A 37 -5.38 -12.41 11.43
C ALA A 37 -4.86 -13.24 10.25
N ALA A 38 -3.98 -12.68 9.39
CA ALA A 38 -3.35 -13.40 8.29
C ALA A 38 -2.41 -14.51 8.78
N ASP A 39 -1.66 -14.23 9.86
CA ASP A 39 -0.75 -15.21 10.46
C ASP A 39 -1.48 -16.38 11.11
N ALA A 40 -2.65 -16.13 11.69
CA ALA A 40 -3.51 -17.17 12.25
C ALA A 40 -4.34 -17.95 11.21
N ALA A 41 -4.53 -17.38 10.01
CA ALA A 41 -5.34 -17.97 8.96
C ALA A 41 -4.53 -18.93 8.07
N GLN A 42 -5.25 -19.82 7.36
CA GLN A 42 -4.66 -20.75 6.42
C GLN A 42 -5.35 -20.66 5.04
N GLY A 43 -4.63 -21.07 4.02
CA GLY A 43 -5.15 -21.25 2.68
C GLY A 43 -5.77 -19.98 2.09
N GLY A 44 -6.92 -20.11 1.41
CA GLY A 44 -7.59 -18.99 0.73
C GLY A 44 -7.92 -17.82 1.65
N LYS A 45 -8.25 -18.09 2.93
CA LYS A 45 -8.52 -17.02 3.90
C LYS A 45 -7.26 -16.22 4.22
N ARG A 46 -6.11 -16.89 4.37
CA ARG A 46 -4.82 -16.21 4.55
C ARG A 46 -4.50 -15.35 3.34
N ALA A 47 -4.66 -15.88 2.14
CA ALA A 47 -4.41 -15.14 0.91
C ALA A 47 -5.32 -13.90 0.77
N GLU A 48 -6.62 -14.01 1.13
CA GLU A 48 -7.53 -12.87 1.17
C GLU A 48 -7.03 -11.77 2.12
N LEU A 49 -6.59 -12.12 3.33
CA LEU A 49 -6.09 -11.16 4.30
C LEU A 49 -4.77 -10.50 3.87
N LEU A 50 -3.87 -11.27 3.27
CA LEU A 50 -2.61 -10.74 2.74
C LEU A 50 -2.86 -9.76 1.58
N ILE A 51 -3.81 -10.02 0.70
CA ILE A 51 -4.10 -9.07 -0.39
C ILE A 51 -4.81 -7.81 0.13
N HIS A 52 -5.59 -7.90 1.22
CA HIS A 52 -6.11 -6.71 1.89
C HIS A 52 -5.00 -5.87 2.53
N LEU A 53 -3.96 -6.49 3.09
CA LEU A 53 -2.76 -5.77 3.54
C LEU A 53 -2.05 -5.08 2.38
N ALA A 54 -1.87 -5.78 1.25
CA ALA A 54 -1.31 -5.18 0.05
C ALA A 54 -2.10 -3.95 -0.42
N HIS A 55 -3.44 -4.02 -0.41
CA HIS A 55 -4.30 -2.89 -0.77
C HIS A 55 -4.10 -1.71 0.19
N LEU A 56 -4.07 -1.96 1.50
CA LEU A 56 -3.82 -0.93 2.49
C LEU A 56 -2.46 -0.22 2.30
N GLU A 57 -1.41 -0.99 1.96
CA GLU A 57 -0.10 -0.39 1.68
C GLU A 57 -0.11 0.45 0.39
N VAL A 58 -0.86 0.04 -0.65
CA VAL A 58 -1.05 0.85 -1.86
C VAL A 58 -1.80 2.15 -1.57
N ASP A 59 -2.84 2.11 -0.72
CA ASP A 59 -3.55 3.33 -0.30
C ASP A 59 -2.63 4.29 0.44
N ARG A 60 -1.77 3.77 1.32
CA ARG A 60 -0.76 4.56 2.02
C ARG A 60 0.29 5.14 1.07
N ALA A 61 0.74 4.33 0.11
CA ALA A 61 1.66 4.79 -0.92
C ALA A 61 1.06 5.94 -1.71
N THR A 62 -0.19 5.82 -2.12
CA THR A 62 -0.92 6.88 -2.83
C THR A 62 -0.96 8.17 -2.01
N GLN A 63 -1.28 8.08 -0.72
CA GLN A 63 -1.26 9.24 0.17
C GLN A 63 0.15 9.84 0.32
N ALA A 64 1.18 9.02 0.41
CA ALA A 64 2.57 9.46 0.51
C ALA A 64 3.01 10.21 -0.76
N TYR A 65 2.66 9.72 -1.96
CA TYR A 65 2.94 10.42 -3.22
C TYR A 65 2.20 11.76 -3.32
N VAL A 66 0.94 11.82 -2.91
CA VAL A 66 0.18 13.10 -2.84
C VAL A 66 0.85 14.10 -1.90
N GLN A 67 1.48 13.62 -0.81
CA GLN A 67 2.21 14.44 0.15
C GLN A 67 3.69 14.68 -0.25
N GLN A 68 4.09 14.28 -1.45
CA GLN A 68 5.48 14.38 -1.95
C GLN A 68 6.51 13.60 -1.10
N GLN A 69 6.06 12.59 -0.38
CA GLN A 69 6.89 11.68 0.43
C GLN A 69 7.29 10.44 -0.39
N VAL A 70 7.97 10.66 -1.52
CA VAL A 70 8.26 9.66 -2.56
C VAL A 70 8.95 8.42 -2.00
N ALA A 71 9.98 8.59 -1.18
CA ALA A 71 10.72 7.45 -0.59
C ALA A 71 9.82 6.58 0.30
N GLN A 72 8.91 7.20 1.06
CA GLN A 72 7.94 6.49 1.87
C GLN A 72 6.94 5.73 0.99
N GLY A 73 6.41 6.39 -0.04
CA GLY A 73 5.49 5.77 -1.01
C GLY A 73 6.12 4.54 -1.68
N ALA A 74 7.36 4.65 -2.15
CA ALA A 74 8.09 3.53 -2.75
C ALA A 74 8.29 2.35 -1.78
N GLY A 75 8.60 2.65 -0.50
CA GLY A 75 8.71 1.62 0.54
C GLY A 75 7.40 0.87 0.78
N GLN A 76 6.28 1.60 0.78
CA GLN A 76 4.94 1.01 0.95
C GLN A 76 4.52 0.16 -0.27
N LEU A 77 4.88 0.57 -1.50
CA LEU A 77 4.68 -0.27 -2.67
C LEU A 77 5.46 -1.58 -2.59
N GLY A 78 6.72 -1.53 -2.13
CA GLY A 78 7.50 -2.74 -1.89
C GLY A 78 6.86 -3.68 -0.85
N ALA A 79 6.29 -3.15 0.23
CA ALA A 79 5.54 -3.93 1.21
C ALA A 79 4.28 -4.56 0.61
N ALA A 80 3.54 -3.81 -0.23
CA ALA A 80 2.38 -4.31 -0.94
C ALA A 80 2.73 -5.48 -1.86
N GLU A 81 3.82 -5.38 -2.60
CA GLU A 81 4.31 -6.47 -3.48
C GLU A 81 4.67 -7.74 -2.68
N GLN A 82 5.30 -7.58 -1.50
CA GLN A 82 5.62 -8.72 -0.62
C GLN A 82 4.36 -9.43 -0.13
N HIS A 83 3.35 -8.69 0.32
CA HIS A 83 2.07 -9.26 0.75
C HIS A 83 1.35 -9.96 -0.42
N ALA A 84 1.35 -9.37 -1.60
CA ALA A 84 0.75 -9.94 -2.80
C ALA A 84 1.45 -11.23 -3.23
N ALA A 85 2.78 -11.27 -3.22
CA ALA A 85 3.56 -12.46 -3.50
C ALA A 85 3.26 -13.59 -2.50
N ALA A 86 3.19 -13.29 -1.20
CA ALA A 86 2.83 -14.26 -0.16
C ALA A 86 1.40 -14.80 -0.34
N ALA A 87 0.45 -13.94 -0.74
CA ALA A 87 -0.92 -14.35 -1.07
C ALA A 87 -0.93 -15.34 -2.24
N TYR A 88 -0.21 -15.03 -3.30
CA TYR A 88 -0.11 -15.90 -4.48
C TYR A 88 0.51 -17.26 -4.16
N LEU A 89 1.63 -17.29 -3.44
CA LEU A 89 2.26 -18.54 -3.02
C LEU A 89 1.32 -19.42 -2.19
N THR A 90 0.52 -18.80 -1.31
CA THR A 90 -0.49 -19.51 -0.52
C THR A 90 -1.56 -20.17 -1.41
N LEU A 91 -2.02 -19.43 -2.44
CA LEU A 91 -3.02 -19.96 -3.39
C LEU A 91 -2.43 -21.01 -4.32
N GLN A 92 -1.20 -20.85 -4.76
CA GLN A 92 -0.49 -21.82 -5.60
C GLN A 92 -0.34 -23.16 -4.87
N GLN A 93 0.06 -23.14 -3.59
CA GLN A 93 0.14 -24.33 -2.76
C GLN A 93 -1.23 -25.02 -2.61
N GLN A 94 -2.30 -24.24 -2.40
CA GLN A 94 -3.65 -24.80 -2.36
C GLN A 94 -4.10 -25.42 -3.69
N ALA A 95 -3.82 -24.73 -4.79
CA ALA A 95 -4.16 -25.21 -6.15
C ALA A 95 -3.46 -26.54 -6.46
N ALA A 96 -2.22 -26.74 -6.03
CA ALA A 96 -1.51 -28.00 -6.15
C ALA A 96 -2.23 -29.17 -5.44
N HIS A 97 -3.06 -28.87 -4.43
CA HIS A 97 -3.92 -29.86 -3.74
C HIS A 97 -5.38 -29.85 -4.27
N GLY A 98 -5.62 -29.29 -5.46
CA GLY A 98 -6.94 -29.25 -6.10
C GLY A 98 -7.94 -28.27 -5.46
N LYS A 99 -7.48 -27.39 -4.55
CA LYS A 99 -8.33 -26.42 -3.87
C LYS A 99 -8.14 -25.01 -4.47
N LYS A 100 -9.20 -24.45 -5.05
CA LYS A 100 -9.17 -23.10 -5.67
C LYS A 100 -9.92 -22.04 -4.84
N ASN A 101 -10.14 -22.32 -3.55
CA ASN A 101 -10.88 -21.41 -2.66
C ASN A 101 -10.09 -20.11 -2.47
N GLY A 102 -10.77 -18.97 -2.63
CA GLY A 102 -10.18 -17.64 -2.44
C GLY A 102 -9.53 -17.04 -3.71
N VAL A 103 -9.14 -17.86 -4.72
CA VAL A 103 -8.43 -17.36 -5.91
C VAL A 103 -9.23 -16.24 -6.61
N ARG A 104 -10.55 -16.43 -6.81
CA ARG A 104 -11.40 -15.42 -7.47
C ARG A 104 -11.49 -14.13 -6.66
N LYS A 105 -11.58 -14.22 -5.35
CA LYS A 105 -11.65 -13.02 -4.48
C LYS A 105 -10.34 -12.24 -4.52
N VAL A 106 -9.22 -12.95 -4.44
CA VAL A 106 -7.89 -12.35 -4.54
C VAL A 106 -7.69 -11.72 -5.91
N GLU A 107 -8.10 -12.37 -7.01
CA GLU A 107 -8.04 -11.80 -8.37
C GLU A 107 -8.81 -10.47 -8.46
N ILE A 108 -10.02 -10.41 -7.91
CA ILE A 108 -10.83 -9.19 -7.92
C ILE A 108 -10.10 -8.04 -7.21
N GLU A 109 -9.50 -8.30 -6.04
CA GLU A 109 -8.75 -7.28 -5.31
C GLU A 109 -7.45 -6.89 -6.02
N VAL A 110 -6.69 -7.84 -6.56
CA VAL A 110 -5.50 -7.58 -7.37
C VAL A 110 -5.82 -6.69 -8.57
N ARG A 111 -6.94 -6.93 -9.24
CA ARG A 111 -7.40 -6.10 -10.37
C ARG A 111 -7.69 -4.66 -9.92
N LYS A 112 -8.34 -4.47 -8.78
CA LYS A 112 -8.59 -3.12 -8.23
C LYS A 112 -7.28 -2.40 -7.93
N ILE A 113 -6.34 -3.07 -7.26
CA ILE A 113 -5.01 -2.55 -6.97
C ILE A 113 -4.29 -2.16 -8.26
N SER A 114 -4.27 -3.04 -9.26
CA SER A 114 -3.62 -2.78 -10.55
C SER A 114 -4.18 -1.54 -11.24
N LEU A 115 -5.51 -1.35 -11.25
CA LEU A 115 -6.14 -0.16 -11.81
C LEU A 115 -5.78 1.10 -11.03
N GLY A 116 -5.83 1.06 -9.71
CA GLY A 116 -5.44 2.20 -8.86
C GLY A 116 -3.96 2.60 -9.05
N LEU A 117 -3.06 1.63 -9.21
CA LEU A 117 -1.64 1.90 -9.49
C LEU A 117 -1.42 2.49 -10.90
N GLN A 118 -2.21 2.07 -11.90
CA GLN A 118 -2.18 2.69 -13.24
C GLN A 118 -2.66 4.14 -13.21
N ASP A 119 -3.65 4.46 -12.39
CA ASP A 119 -4.12 5.83 -12.20
C ASP A 119 -3.04 6.65 -11.47
N LEU A 120 -2.49 6.14 -10.37
CA LEU A 120 -1.39 6.78 -9.65
C LEU A 120 -0.18 7.06 -10.56
N ALA A 121 0.18 6.11 -11.44
CA ALA A 121 1.29 6.29 -12.37
C ALA A 121 1.09 7.45 -13.36
N ARG A 122 -0.16 7.84 -13.65
CA ARG A 122 -0.46 9.02 -14.50
C ARG A 122 -0.35 10.33 -13.73
N ASP A 123 -0.59 10.28 -12.41
CA ASP A 123 -0.65 11.47 -11.56
C ASP A 123 0.72 11.83 -10.96
N VAL A 124 1.63 10.87 -10.85
CA VAL A 124 2.97 11.05 -10.29
C VAL A 124 3.91 11.67 -11.32
N GLN A 125 4.85 12.53 -10.87
CA GLN A 125 5.85 13.15 -11.73
C GLN A 125 6.73 12.10 -12.43
N LEU A 126 7.18 12.40 -13.64
CA LEU A 126 7.90 11.46 -14.51
C LEU A 126 9.13 10.83 -13.84
N GLU A 127 9.86 11.61 -13.04
CA GLU A 127 11.06 11.19 -12.30
C GLU A 127 10.74 10.18 -11.18
N ASP A 128 9.52 10.21 -10.64
CA ASP A 128 9.07 9.36 -9.53
C ASP A 128 8.19 8.19 -9.99
N GLN A 129 7.92 8.07 -11.29
CA GLN A 129 7.03 7.05 -11.84
C GLN A 129 7.58 5.63 -11.77
N SER A 130 8.91 5.45 -11.76
CA SER A 130 9.53 4.13 -11.88
C SER A 130 9.04 3.11 -10.83
N PRO A 131 9.00 3.41 -9.52
CA PRO A 131 8.49 2.48 -8.52
C PRO A 131 6.99 2.16 -8.71
N VAL A 132 6.19 3.16 -9.09
CA VAL A 132 4.74 2.98 -9.31
C VAL A 132 4.48 2.12 -10.55
N ALA A 133 5.19 2.37 -11.63
CA ALA A 133 5.08 1.59 -12.86
C ALA A 133 5.54 0.14 -12.65
N HIS A 134 6.60 -0.07 -11.85
CA HIS A 134 7.03 -1.41 -11.46
C HIS A 134 5.94 -2.15 -10.69
N ALA A 135 5.38 -1.54 -9.66
CA ALA A 135 4.29 -2.13 -8.87
C ALA A 135 3.06 -2.41 -9.74
N ALA A 136 2.64 -1.47 -10.61
CA ALA A 136 1.52 -1.68 -11.52
C ALA A 136 1.75 -2.91 -12.43
N LYS A 137 2.96 -3.07 -12.95
CA LYS A 137 3.33 -4.26 -13.74
C LYS A 137 3.27 -5.53 -12.89
N THR A 138 3.87 -5.53 -11.70
CA THR A 138 3.87 -6.68 -10.78
C THR A 138 2.44 -7.15 -10.48
N PHE A 139 1.53 -6.23 -10.18
CA PHE A 139 0.12 -6.58 -9.91
C PHE A 139 -0.64 -7.02 -11.17
N THR A 140 -0.29 -6.53 -12.34
CA THR A 140 -0.84 -7.02 -13.62
C THR A 140 -0.38 -8.45 -13.91
N ASP A 141 0.92 -8.73 -13.79
CA ASP A 141 1.49 -10.07 -13.96
C ASP A 141 0.88 -11.07 -12.95
N LEU A 142 0.72 -10.64 -11.69
CA LEU A 142 0.08 -11.45 -10.65
C LEU A 142 -1.37 -11.80 -11.01
N ARG A 143 -2.14 -10.85 -11.54
CA ARG A 143 -3.51 -11.09 -12.00
C ARG A 143 -3.54 -12.17 -13.09
N ASP A 144 -2.65 -12.10 -14.05
CA ASP A 144 -2.60 -13.07 -15.15
C ASP A 144 -2.26 -14.48 -14.64
N HIS A 145 -1.36 -14.58 -13.65
CA HIS A 145 -1.10 -15.83 -12.96
C HIS A 145 -2.31 -16.37 -12.19
N LEU A 146 -3.08 -15.49 -11.52
CA LEU A 146 -4.31 -15.90 -10.83
C LEU A 146 -5.39 -16.38 -11.79
N LEU A 147 -5.52 -15.74 -12.96
CA LEU A 147 -6.42 -16.20 -14.01
C LEU A 147 -6.01 -17.57 -14.54
N SER A 148 -4.70 -17.83 -14.70
CA SER A 148 -4.19 -19.14 -15.06
C SER A 148 -4.51 -20.21 -14.00
N LEU A 149 -4.44 -19.89 -12.70
CA LEU A 149 -4.87 -20.79 -11.64
C LEU A 149 -6.38 -21.09 -11.69
N LEU A 150 -7.21 -20.11 -12.10
CA LEU A 150 -8.65 -20.29 -12.21
C LEU A 150 -9.04 -21.18 -13.40
N PHE A 151 -8.43 -20.96 -14.54
CA PHE A 151 -8.87 -21.51 -15.84
C PHE A 151 -7.93 -22.52 -16.46
N GLY A 152 -6.66 -22.60 -16.03
CA GLY A 152 -5.62 -23.42 -16.66
C GLY A 152 -5.90 -24.93 -16.72
N ASP A 153 -6.82 -25.47 -15.91
CA ASP A 153 -7.23 -26.88 -15.99
C ASP A 153 -8.25 -27.16 -17.10
N ALA A 154 -8.82 -26.10 -17.74
CA ALA A 154 -9.82 -26.26 -18.80
C ALA A 154 -9.19 -26.71 -20.13
N GLU A 155 -7.97 -26.22 -20.43
CA GLU A 155 -7.26 -26.59 -21.68
C GLU A 155 -6.79 -28.04 -21.69
N ASN A 156 -6.44 -28.61 -20.53
CA ASN A 156 -5.89 -29.98 -20.44
C ASN A 156 -6.99 -31.08 -20.45
N LYS A 157 -8.27 -30.73 -20.30
CA LYS A 157 -9.41 -31.68 -20.36
C LYS A 157 -10.02 -31.83 -21.75
N GLY A 158 -9.69 -30.94 -22.68
CA GLY A 158 -10.18 -31.01 -24.08
C GLY A 158 -9.34 -31.82 -25.04
N ALA A 159 -8.17 -32.33 -24.61
CA ALA A 159 -7.20 -33.02 -25.44
C ALA A 159 -7.12 -34.55 -25.14
N LYS A 160 -8.24 -35.18 -24.77
CA LYS A 160 -8.34 -36.67 -24.71
C LYS A 160 -9.48 -37.16 -25.59
#